data_c1cffe6f00594f150a3b75efc0f2ce62
#
_entry.id   c1cffe6f00594f150a3b75efc0f2ce62
#
_cell.length_a   1.000
_cell.length_b   1.000
_cell.length_c   1.000
_cell.angle_alpha   90.00
_cell.angle_beta   90.00
_cell.angle_gamma   90.00
#
_symmetry.space_group_name_H-M   'P 1'
#
loop_
_entity.id
_entity.type
_entity.pdbx_description
1 polymer ?
#
loop_
_entity_poly.entity_id
_entity_poly.type
_entity_poly.pdbx_seq_one_letter_code
_entity_poly.pdbx_strand_id
1 'polypeptide(L)'
;GSNPHSTRDEIAAALVDRGIQVHSTRGSGYEAWEKDLLSIADTGPEFIIDDGAELTIRMASQRPDLFSELRGITEQTTTGVSRLVELAKRDRLPCPALAANDAACKHLFDNKYGTGQSTIQAILNLTNMLMAGKKVGILGYGWVGRGIAAHVRALGGTAFIVEVDPVKGLEAFMDGHQVGDLDMVLPEADFVITATGGRRALSRKDFGGMKRGV
;
A
#
# COMPACT_ATOMS: atom_id res chain seq x y z
N GLY A 1 -0.26 17.09 -1.85
CA GLY A 1 0.08 16.47 -0.56
C GLY A 1 0.70 15.12 -0.76
N SER A 2 1.39 14.63 0.25
CA SER A 2 2.03 13.32 0.23
C SER A 2 2.00 12.70 1.63
N ASN A 3 2.26 11.40 1.70
CA ASN A 3 2.43 10.69 2.95
C ASN A 3 3.70 11.21 3.67
N PRO A 4 3.66 11.51 4.99
CA PRO A 4 4.81 12.04 5.72
C PRO A 4 6.07 11.16 5.68
N HIS A 5 5.91 9.83 5.57
CA HIS A 5 7.04 8.91 5.50
C HIS A 5 7.72 8.89 4.13
N SER A 6 7.01 9.25 3.06
CA SER A 6 7.53 9.29 1.69
C SER A 6 7.82 10.72 1.19
N THR A 7 7.41 11.74 1.93
CA THR A 7 7.69 13.14 1.60
C THR A 7 9.21 13.40 1.62
N ARG A 8 9.66 14.14 0.62
CA ARG A 8 11.03 14.63 0.51
C ARG A 8 10.98 16.14 0.51
N ASP A 9 11.48 16.77 1.59
CA ASP A 9 11.34 18.22 1.81
C ASP A 9 12.05 19.03 0.72
N GLU A 10 13.17 18.53 0.18
CA GLU A 10 13.88 19.17 -0.93
C GLU A 10 13.05 19.19 -2.24
N ILE A 11 12.22 18.16 -2.47
CA ILE A 11 11.31 18.14 -3.62
C ILE A 11 10.11 19.07 -3.35
N ALA A 12 9.57 19.04 -2.13
CA ALA A 12 8.48 19.93 -1.73
C ALA A 12 8.88 21.41 -1.91
N ALA A 13 10.09 21.79 -1.44
CA ALA A 13 10.63 23.13 -1.61
C ALA A 13 10.79 23.53 -3.09
N ALA A 14 11.34 22.63 -3.91
CA ALA A 14 11.51 22.88 -5.34
C ALA A 14 10.18 23.04 -6.10
N LEU A 15 9.10 22.42 -5.63
CA LEU A 15 7.76 22.62 -6.17
C LEU A 15 7.19 23.98 -5.75
N VAL A 16 7.38 24.37 -4.49
CA VAL A 16 6.96 25.70 -3.99
C VAL A 16 7.67 26.81 -4.75
N ASP A 17 8.96 26.70 -5.02
CA ASP A 17 9.74 27.67 -5.82
C ASP A 17 9.19 27.83 -7.24
N ARG A 18 8.46 26.82 -7.74
CA ARG A 18 7.76 26.87 -9.04
C ARG A 18 6.32 27.36 -8.96
N GLY A 19 5.89 27.84 -7.80
CA GLY A 19 4.53 28.35 -7.57
C GLY A 19 3.47 27.28 -7.34
N ILE A 20 3.87 26.03 -7.07
CA ILE A 20 2.94 24.94 -6.75
C ILE A 20 2.66 24.96 -5.25
N GLN A 21 1.38 24.91 -4.88
CA GLN A 21 0.99 24.80 -3.47
C GLN A 21 1.33 23.38 -2.97
N VAL A 22 2.10 23.30 -1.90
CA VAL A 22 2.50 22.03 -1.29
C VAL A 22 2.07 22.00 0.18
N HIS A 23 1.31 20.99 0.54
CA HIS A 23 0.87 20.69 1.91
C HIS A 23 1.41 19.31 2.27
N SER A 24 2.66 19.25 2.71
CA SER A 24 3.34 17.99 3.03
C SER A 24 4.66 18.29 3.74
N THR A 25 4.90 17.62 4.86
CA THR A 25 6.13 17.74 5.64
C THR A 25 6.64 16.35 6.03
N ARG A 26 7.93 16.08 5.81
CA ARG A 26 8.54 14.82 6.18
C ARG A 26 8.46 14.58 7.68
N GLY A 27 8.06 13.37 8.07
CA GLY A 27 8.01 12.96 9.47
C GLY A 27 6.93 13.64 10.31
N SER A 28 6.02 14.40 9.71
CA SER A 28 4.87 14.95 10.43
C SER A 28 4.01 13.84 11.01
N GLY A 29 3.41 14.08 12.19
CA GLY A 29 2.47 13.17 12.82
C GLY A 29 1.14 13.07 12.06
N TYR A 30 0.33 12.08 12.44
CA TYR A 30 -0.95 11.81 11.77
C TYR A 30 -1.89 13.02 11.74
N GLU A 31 -2.02 13.75 12.84
CA GLU A 31 -2.88 14.93 12.94
C GLU A 31 -2.44 16.06 11.98
N ALA A 32 -1.13 16.29 11.87
CA ALA A 32 -0.59 17.28 10.95
C ALA A 32 -0.82 16.87 9.49
N TRP A 33 -0.61 15.61 9.17
CA TRP A 33 -0.91 15.06 7.86
C TRP A 33 -2.39 15.15 7.48
N GLU A 34 -3.29 14.86 8.42
CA GLU A 34 -4.74 15.01 8.20
C GLU A 34 -5.11 16.48 7.92
N LYS A 35 -4.52 17.42 8.66
CA LYS A 35 -4.68 18.85 8.42
C LYS A 35 -4.16 19.27 7.04
N ASP A 36 -3.02 18.74 6.61
CA ASP A 36 -2.46 18.98 5.28
C ASP A 36 -3.43 18.53 4.18
N LEU A 37 -4.03 17.31 4.31
CA LEU A 37 -5.01 16.81 3.37
C LEU A 37 -6.28 17.66 3.34
N LEU A 38 -6.76 18.12 4.49
CA LEU A 38 -7.91 19.03 4.55
C LEU A 38 -7.59 20.40 3.95
N SER A 39 -6.37 20.92 4.12
CA SER A 39 -5.95 22.14 3.45
C SER A 39 -5.96 22.02 1.92
N ILE A 40 -5.65 20.82 1.39
CA ILE A 40 -5.80 20.56 -0.05
C ILE A 40 -7.29 20.52 -0.42
N ALA A 41 -8.12 19.84 0.36
CA ALA A 41 -9.56 19.80 0.12
C ALA A 41 -10.17 21.21 0.09
N ASP A 42 -9.74 22.09 1.00
CA ASP A 42 -10.23 23.46 1.12
C ASP A 42 -9.84 24.36 -0.08
N THR A 43 -8.93 23.90 -0.96
CA THR A 43 -8.68 24.59 -2.25
C THR A 43 -9.80 24.42 -3.27
N GLY A 44 -10.79 23.56 -3.02
CA GLY A 44 -11.91 23.27 -3.90
C GLY A 44 -11.48 22.62 -5.22
N PRO A 45 -10.74 21.48 -5.20
CA PRO A 45 -10.30 20.85 -6.44
C PRO A 45 -11.50 20.27 -7.23
N GLU A 46 -11.52 20.47 -8.55
CA GLU A 46 -12.49 19.81 -9.45
C GLU A 46 -12.08 18.37 -9.78
N PHE A 47 -10.78 18.09 -9.79
CA PHE A 47 -10.20 16.78 -10.10
C PHE A 47 -9.19 16.38 -9.05
N ILE A 48 -9.17 15.09 -8.69
CA ILE A 48 -8.24 14.51 -7.72
C ILE A 48 -7.43 13.40 -8.40
N ILE A 49 -6.12 13.42 -8.19
CA ILE A 49 -5.25 12.24 -8.37
C ILE A 49 -4.88 11.79 -6.96
N ASP A 50 -5.38 10.62 -6.55
CA ASP A 50 -5.27 10.12 -5.18
C ASP A 50 -4.44 8.85 -5.09
N ASP A 51 -3.97 8.58 -3.89
CA ASP A 51 -3.22 7.38 -3.52
C ASP A 51 -3.79 6.81 -2.21
N GLY A 52 -4.50 5.69 -2.33
CA GLY A 52 -5.23 5.08 -1.23
C GLY A 52 -6.58 5.71 -0.94
N ALA A 53 -7.09 6.59 -1.81
CA ALA A 53 -8.31 7.39 -1.63
C ALA A 53 -8.28 8.21 -0.31
N GLU A 54 -7.10 8.63 0.12
CA GLU A 54 -6.93 9.29 1.42
C GLU A 54 -7.56 10.70 1.43
N LEU A 55 -7.36 11.49 0.39
CA LEU A 55 -8.01 12.79 0.22
C LEU A 55 -9.51 12.61 -0.04
N THR A 56 -9.86 11.72 -0.94
CA THR A 56 -11.25 11.45 -1.34
C THR A 56 -12.14 11.07 -0.14
N ILE A 57 -11.70 10.14 0.71
CA ILE A 57 -12.47 9.70 1.89
C ILE A 57 -12.62 10.83 2.91
N ARG A 58 -11.59 11.67 3.09
CA ARG A 58 -11.68 12.81 3.99
C ARG A 58 -12.63 13.88 3.46
N MET A 59 -12.59 14.18 2.17
CA MET A 59 -13.56 15.08 1.56
C MET A 59 -14.99 14.54 1.73
N ALA A 60 -15.22 13.26 1.44
CA ALA A 60 -16.53 12.64 1.59
C ALA A 60 -17.10 12.71 3.02
N SER A 61 -16.23 12.72 4.05
CA SER A 61 -16.64 12.73 5.46
C SER A 61 -16.60 14.10 6.12
N GLN A 62 -15.68 14.98 5.73
CA GLN A 62 -15.39 16.23 6.43
C GLN A 62 -15.65 17.49 5.59
N ARG A 63 -15.78 17.34 4.27
CA ARG A 63 -16.06 18.42 3.31
C ARG A 63 -17.08 17.95 2.26
N PRO A 64 -18.28 17.51 2.68
CA PRO A 64 -19.27 16.94 1.76
C PRO A 64 -19.76 17.93 0.70
N ASP A 65 -19.75 19.22 1.00
CA ASP A 65 -20.02 20.30 0.06
C ASP A 65 -19.01 20.32 -1.08
N LEU A 66 -17.72 20.40 -0.78
CA LEU A 66 -16.64 20.37 -1.78
C LEU A 66 -16.55 19.00 -2.48
N PHE A 67 -16.85 17.92 -1.77
CA PHE A 67 -16.87 16.58 -2.33
C PHE A 67 -17.91 16.44 -3.45
N SER A 68 -19.08 17.06 -3.30
CA SER A 68 -20.14 17.03 -4.31
C SER A 68 -19.80 17.81 -5.58
N GLU A 69 -18.85 18.75 -5.52
CA GLU A 69 -18.38 19.55 -6.65
C GLU A 69 -17.30 18.86 -7.50
N LEU A 70 -16.80 17.70 -7.04
CA LEU A 70 -15.81 16.94 -7.79
C LEU A 70 -16.36 16.47 -9.13
N ARG A 71 -15.54 16.60 -10.17
CA ARG A 71 -15.83 16.20 -11.55
C ARG A 71 -15.11 14.92 -11.97
N GLY A 72 -14.06 14.52 -11.26
CA GLY A 72 -13.35 13.29 -11.55
C GLY A 72 -12.29 12.94 -10.51
N ILE A 73 -12.09 11.64 -10.33
CA ILE A 73 -11.08 11.07 -9.42
C ILE A 73 -10.25 10.06 -10.20
N THR A 74 -8.94 10.09 -10.01
CA THR A 74 -8.03 9.05 -10.51
C THR A 74 -7.30 8.42 -9.33
N GLU A 75 -7.37 7.10 -9.21
CA GLU A 75 -6.76 6.36 -8.10
C GLU A 75 -5.66 5.44 -8.60
N GLN A 76 -4.51 5.52 -7.95
CA GLN A 76 -3.31 4.81 -8.39
C GLN A 76 -3.02 3.51 -7.64
N THR A 77 -3.73 3.18 -6.55
CA THR A 77 -3.40 2.00 -5.73
C THR A 77 -4.61 1.11 -5.43
N THR A 78 -4.38 -0.19 -5.26
CA THR A 78 -5.42 -1.21 -5.04
C THR A 78 -6.32 -0.88 -3.83
N THR A 79 -5.73 -0.41 -2.71
CA THR A 79 -6.50 -0.07 -1.51
C THR A 79 -7.47 1.08 -1.78
N GLY A 80 -7.02 2.10 -2.52
CA GLY A 80 -7.86 3.24 -2.87
C GLY A 80 -8.98 2.85 -3.84
N VAL A 81 -8.68 2.06 -4.87
CA VAL A 81 -9.71 1.53 -5.79
C VAL A 81 -10.78 0.76 -5.00
N SER A 82 -10.39 -0.10 -4.06
CA SER A 82 -11.35 -0.83 -3.21
C SER A 82 -12.26 0.11 -2.40
N ARG A 83 -11.71 1.21 -1.85
CA ARG A 83 -12.48 2.23 -1.13
C ARG A 83 -13.44 2.99 -2.04
N LEU A 84 -13.01 3.34 -3.26
CA LEU A 84 -13.88 4.01 -4.25
C LEU A 84 -15.01 3.10 -4.69
N VAL A 85 -14.75 1.81 -4.92
CA VAL A 85 -15.78 0.80 -5.22
C VAL A 85 -16.81 0.72 -4.10
N GLU A 86 -16.40 0.76 -2.83
CA GLU A 86 -17.34 0.77 -1.70
C GLU A 86 -18.17 2.06 -1.64
N LEU A 87 -17.63 3.21 -1.97
CA LEU A 87 -18.40 4.45 -2.09
C LEU A 87 -19.42 4.37 -3.25
N ALA A 88 -19.00 3.84 -4.40
CA ALA A 88 -19.86 3.66 -5.56
C ALA A 88 -21.02 2.70 -5.27
N LYS A 89 -20.77 1.55 -4.64
CA LYS A 89 -21.82 0.59 -4.23
C LYS A 89 -22.87 1.20 -3.29
N ARG A 90 -22.50 2.22 -2.54
CA ARG A 90 -23.39 2.94 -1.63
C ARG A 90 -24.02 4.19 -2.25
N ASP A 91 -23.86 4.37 -3.54
CA ASP A 91 -24.31 5.56 -4.28
C ASP A 91 -23.81 6.89 -3.65
N ARG A 92 -22.56 6.87 -3.18
CA ARG A 92 -21.92 8.01 -2.48
C ARG A 92 -20.76 8.62 -3.27
N LEU A 93 -20.48 8.13 -4.47
CA LEU A 93 -19.43 8.68 -5.32
C LEU A 93 -20.06 9.77 -6.23
N PRO A 94 -19.65 11.05 -6.14
CA PRO A 94 -20.33 12.15 -6.82
C PRO A 94 -19.98 12.24 -8.31
N CYS A 95 -18.89 11.61 -8.75
CA CYS A 95 -18.32 11.75 -10.08
C CYS A 95 -17.69 10.44 -10.57
N PRO A 96 -17.36 10.34 -11.87
CA PRO A 96 -16.59 9.20 -12.38
C PRO A 96 -15.24 9.07 -11.69
N ALA A 97 -14.85 7.82 -11.38
CA ALA A 97 -13.55 7.49 -10.85
C ALA A 97 -12.80 6.54 -11.80
N LEU A 98 -11.55 6.89 -12.11
CA LEU A 98 -10.67 6.11 -12.96
C LEU A 98 -9.69 5.30 -12.11
N ALA A 99 -9.75 3.98 -12.21
CA ALA A 99 -8.81 3.07 -11.56
C ALA A 99 -7.52 2.95 -12.39
N ALA A 100 -6.61 3.93 -12.28
CA ALA A 100 -5.31 3.87 -12.95
C ALA A 100 -4.46 2.67 -12.48
N ASN A 101 -4.69 2.22 -11.23
CA ASN A 101 -4.07 1.01 -10.69
C ASN A 101 -4.35 -0.24 -11.55
N ASP A 102 -5.51 -0.31 -12.22
CA ASP A 102 -5.94 -1.50 -12.96
C ASP A 102 -5.43 -1.51 -14.41
N ALA A 103 -4.71 -0.46 -14.82
CA ALA A 103 -4.00 -0.47 -16.09
C ALA A 103 -2.92 -1.56 -16.09
N ALA A 104 -2.82 -2.34 -17.18
CA ALA A 104 -1.88 -3.46 -17.29
C ALA A 104 -0.44 -3.04 -17.01
N CYS A 105 -0.01 -1.89 -17.55
CA CYS A 105 1.34 -1.36 -17.29
C CYS A 105 1.56 -0.99 -15.82
N LYS A 106 0.53 -0.56 -15.08
CA LYS A 106 0.67 -0.14 -13.69
C LYS A 106 0.89 -1.34 -12.77
N HIS A 107 -0.04 -2.28 -12.73
CA HIS A 107 0.04 -3.37 -11.77
C HIS A 107 1.10 -4.42 -12.12
N LEU A 108 1.37 -4.67 -13.41
CA LEU A 108 2.43 -5.61 -13.83
C LEU A 108 3.83 -5.09 -13.51
N PHE A 109 4.08 -3.79 -13.65
CA PHE A 109 5.42 -3.25 -13.47
C PHE A 109 5.60 -2.55 -12.12
N ASP A 110 4.77 -1.58 -11.79
CA ASP A 110 4.93 -0.83 -10.54
C ASP A 110 4.61 -1.70 -9.31
N ASN A 111 3.42 -2.30 -9.23
CA ASN A 111 3.05 -3.10 -8.06
C ASN A 111 3.91 -4.36 -7.92
N LYS A 112 4.20 -5.06 -9.00
CA LYS A 112 4.97 -6.30 -8.95
C LYS A 112 6.47 -6.05 -8.81
N TYR A 113 7.06 -5.33 -9.75
CA TYR A 113 8.51 -5.13 -9.77
C TYR A 113 8.95 -3.97 -8.88
N GLY A 114 8.33 -2.81 -9.02
CA GLY A 114 8.70 -1.61 -8.27
C GLY A 114 8.49 -1.79 -6.77
N THR A 115 7.26 -2.05 -6.34
CA THR A 115 6.93 -2.22 -4.93
C THR A 115 7.57 -3.48 -4.34
N GLY A 116 7.62 -4.58 -5.10
CA GLY A 116 8.29 -5.81 -4.67
C GLY A 116 9.76 -5.57 -4.34
N GLN A 117 10.50 -4.92 -5.24
CA GLN A 117 11.91 -4.59 -5.05
C GLN A 117 12.10 -3.60 -3.90
N SER A 118 11.38 -2.48 -3.90
CA SER A 118 11.57 -1.41 -2.91
C SER A 118 11.25 -1.86 -1.49
N THR A 119 10.29 -2.77 -1.31
CA THR A 119 9.98 -3.37 0.00
C THR A 119 11.19 -4.13 0.55
N ILE A 120 11.78 -5.02 -0.25
CA ILE A 120 12.95 -5.79 0.18
C ILE A 120 14.15 -4.87 0.39
N GLN A 121 14.38 -3.90 -0.49
CA GLN A 121 15.44 -2.92 -0.33
C GLN A 121 15.30 -2.13 0.98
N ALA A 122 14.10 -1.69 1.32
CA ALA A 122 13.84 -0.98 2.58
C ALA A 122 14.16 -1.87 3.80
N ILE A 123 13.74 -3.14 3.80
CA ILE A 123 14.05 -4.09 4.87
C ILE A 123 15.56 -4.23 5.05
N LEU A 124 16.30 -4.49 3.97
CA LEU A 124 17.75 -4.66 4.02
C LEU A 124 18.45 -3.40 4.53
N ASN A 125 18.05 -2.22 4.07
CA ASN A 125 18.64 -0.95 4.49
C ASN A 125 18.36 -0.61 5.96
N LEU A 126 17.14 -0.90 6.44
CA LEU A 126 16.74 -0.56 7.81
C LEU A 126 17.27 -1.55 8.85
N THR A 127 17.41 -2.82 8.47
CA THR A 127 17.82 -3.88 9.39
C THR A 127 19.31 -4.24 9.28
N ASN A 128 19.94 -3.89 8.18
CA ASN A 128 21.31 -4.33 7.82
C ASN A 128 21.47 -5.86 7.85
N MET A 129 20.39 -6.60 7.55
CA MET A 129 20.39 -8.07 7.57
C MET A 129 20.49 -8.65 6.16
N LEU A 130 21.11 -9.82 6.02
CA LEU A 130 21.09 -10.57 4.77
C LEU A 130 19.76 -11.31 4.61
N MET A 131 19.22 -11.35 3.40
CA MET A 131 18.03 -12.11 3.06
C MET A 131 18.34 -13.61 2.89
N ALA A 132 19.57 -13.95 2.51
CA ALA A 132 19.99 -15.34 2.29
C ALA A 132 19.75 -16.19 3.55
N GLY A 133 19.08 -17.33 3.37
CA GLY A 133 18.71 -18.26 4.43
C GLY A 133 17.55 -17.81 5.33
N LYS A 134 16.97 -16.62 5.10
CA LYS A 134 15.82 -16.14 5.87
C LYS A 134 14.52 -16.74 5.38
N LYS A 135 13.61 -16.99 6.32
CA LYS A 135 12.23 -17.40 6.08
C LYS A 135 11.34 -16.16 6.17
N VAL A 136 10.65 -15.82 5.09
CA VAL A 136 9.81 -14.62 5.00
C VAL A 136 8.36 -15.02 4.84
N GLY A 137 7.54 -14.76 5.84
CA GLY A 137 6.09 -14.90 5.78
C GLY A 137 5.49 -13.73 4.98
N ILE A 138 4.80 -14.02 3.88
CA ILE A 138 4.16 -13.02 3.03
C ILE A 138 2.66 -13.28 3.05
N LEU A 139 1.91 -12.36 3.64
CA LEU A 139 0.46 -12.43 3.74
C LEU A 139 -0.17 -11.74 2.53
N GLY A 140 -0.73 -12.53 1.62
CA GLY A 140 -1.30 -12.09 0.35
C GLY A 140 -0.39 -12.37 -0.84
N TYR A 141 -0.97 -12.96 -1.91
CA TYR A 141 -0.28 -13.27 -3.16
C TYR A 141 -0.89 -12.52 -4.35
N GLY A 142 -1.19 -11.22 -4.12
CA GLY A 142 -1.49 -10.26 -5.18
C GLY A 142 -0.23 -9.81 -5.92
N TRP A 143 -0.33 -8.77 -6.73
CA TRP A 143 0.82 -8.27 -7.52
C TRP A 143 2.03 -7.91 -6.66
N VAL A 144 1.80 -7.23 -5.53
CA VAL A 144 2.87 -6.86 -4.58
C VAL A 144 3.46 -8.11 -3.92
N GLY A 145 2.62 -9.01 -3.40
CA GLY A 145 3.08 -10.25 -2.75
C GLY A 145 3.92 -11.13 -3.67
N ARG A 146 3.52 -11.28 -4.94
CA ARG A 146 4.31 -11.97 -5.98
C ARG A 146 5.67 -11.34 -6.19
N GLY A 147 5.69 -10.00 -6.28
CA GLY A 147 6.94 -9.25 -6.43
C GLY A 147 7.89 -9.43 -5.25
N ILE A 148 7.36 -9.32 -4.02
CA ILE A 148 8.13 -9.55 -2.80
C ILE A 148 8.69 -10.98 -2.77
N ALA A 149 7.85 -12.00 -3.02
CA ALA A 149 8.24 -13.40 -3.00
C ALA A 149 9.36 -13.70 -4.02
N ALA A 150 9.24 -13.14 -5.23
CA ALA A 150 10.27 -13.26 -6.25
C ALA A 150 11.62 -12.66 -5.81
N HIS A 151 11.62 -11.48 -5.19
CA HIS A 151 12.84 -10.83 -4.69
C HIS A 151 13.44 -11.55 -3.48
N VAL A 152 12.62 -12.05 -2.54
CA VAL A 152 13.08 -12.90 -1.43
C VAL A 152 13.84 -14.10 -1.96
N ARG A 153 13.24 -14.83 -2.92
CA ARG A 153 13.86 -16.01 -3.53
C ARG A 153 15.14 -15.67 -4.31
N ALA A 154 15.14 -14.59 -5.08
CA ALA A 154 16.31 -14.14 -5.84
C ALA A 154 17.51 -13.80 -4.94
N LEU A 155 17.26 -13.39 -3.71
CA LEU A 155 18.30 -13.09 -2.70
C LEU A 155 18.63 -14.28 -1.79
N GLY A 156 18.16 -15.50 -2.12
CA GLY A 156 18.46 -16.73 -1.39
C GLY A 156 17.63 -16.94 -0.11
N GLY A 157 16.56 -16.18 0.06
CA GLY A 157 15.56 -16.40 1.12
C GLY A 157 14.47 -17.40 0.69
N THR A 158 13.67 -17.84 1.63
CA THR A 158 12.49 -18.70 1.40
C THR A 158 11.23 -17.93 1.68
N ALA A 159 10.35 -17.82 0.67
CA ALA A 159 9.04 -17.19 0.82
C ALA A 159 7.99 -18.23 1.25
N PHE A 160 7.31 -17.91 2.36
CA PHE A 160 6.14 -18.65 2.86
C PHE A 160 4.91 -17.78 2.63
N ILE A 161 3.99 -18.27 1.81
CA ILE A 161 2.81 -17.52 1.40
C ILE A 161 1.60 -17.93 2.24
N VAL A 162 0.91 -16.93 2.78
CA VAL A 162 -0.42 -17.08 3.38
C VAL A 162 -1.42 -16.38 2.47
N GLU A 163 -2.34 -17.13 1.88
CA GLU A 163 -3.32 -16.57 0.94
C GLU A 163 -4.69 -17.23 1.18
N VAL A 164 -5.74 -16.38 1.19
CA VAL A 164 -7.12 -16.84 1.41
C VAL A 164 -7.81 -17.27 0.10
N ASP A 165 -7.35 -16.74 -1.03
CA ASP A 165 -7.82 -17.14 -2.35
C ASP A 165 -7.10 -18.42 -2.78
N PRO A 166 -7.81 -19.57 -2.91
CA PRO A 166 -7.17 -20.84 -3.22
C PRO A 166 -6.50 -20.88 -4.59
N VAL A 167 -6.99 -20.07 -5.55
CA VAL A 167 -6.37 -19.98 -6.88
C VAL A 167 -5.01 -19.29 -6.80
N LYS A 168 -4.91 -18.20 -6.07
CA LYS A 168 -3.63 -17.51 -5.84
C LYS A 168 -2.68 -18.34 -4.96
N GLY A 169 -3.22 -19.07 -4.00
CA GLY A 169 -2.43 -20.04 -3.21
C GLY A 169 -1.82 -21.12 -4.09
N LEU A 170 -2.60 -21.70 -5.00
CA LEU A 170 -2.10 -22.68 -5.98
C LEU A 170 -1.07 -22.06 -6.92
N GLU A 171 -1.28 -20.83 -7.38
CA GLU A 171 -0.31 -20.11 -8.20
C GLU A 171 1.02 -19.91 -7.45
N ALA A 172 0.96 -19.49 -6.19
CA ALA A 172 2.15 -19.36 -5.35
C ALA A 172 2.93 -20.68 -5.22
N PHE A 173 2.22 -21.78 -5.06
CA PHE A 173 2.81 -23.11 -5.01
C PHE A 173 3.49 -23.49 -6.35
N MET A 174 2.82 -23.23 -7.48
CA MET A 174 3.38 -23.49 -8.82
C MET A 174 4.59 -22.59 -9.14
N ASP A 175 4.64 -21.38 -8.57
CA ASP A 175 5.80 -20.48 -8.64
C ASP A 175 6.98 -20.96 -7.75
N GLY A 176 6.80 -22.08 -7.03
CA GLY A 176 7.83 -22.72 -6.22
C GLY A 176 7.99 -22.11 -4.82
N HIS A 177 6.94 -21.49 -4.29
CA HIS A 177 6.90 -20.98 -2.92
C HIS A 177 6.24 -22.01 -1.99
N GLN A 178 6.53 -21.92 -0.70
CA GLN A 178 5.80 -22.66 0.31
C GLN A 178 4.49 -21.93 0.61
N VAL A 179 3.39 -22.69 0.75
CA VAL A 179 2.06 -22.14 1.03
C VAL A 179 1.51 -22.79 2.29
N GLY A 180 0.98 -22.02 3.20
CA GLY A 180 0.40 -22.48 4.45
C GLY A 180 -0.52 -21.47 5.09
N ASP A 181 -1.03 -21.81 6.25
CA ASP A 181 -1.80 -20.90 7.09
C ASP A 181 -0.90 -20.08 8.04
N LEU A 182 -1.50 -19.16 8.79
CA LEU A 182 -0.77 -18.31 9.74
C LEU A 182 -0.08 -19.13 10.84
N ASP A 183 -0.75 -20.17 11.33
CA ASP A 183 -0.22 -20.99 12.44
C ASP A 183 1.02 -21.80 12.01
N MET A 184 1.14 -22.11 10.72
CA MET A 184 2.34 -22.76 10.16
C MET A 184 3.45 -21.75 9.86
N VAL A 185 3.12 -20.58 9.37
CA VAL A 185 4.09 -19.61 8.84
C VAL A 185 4.71 -18.75 9.95
N LEU A 186 3.90 -18.25 10.88
CA LEU A 186 4.37 -17.29 11.88
C LEU A 186 5.48 -17.82 12.81
N PRO A 187 5.44 -19.09 13.29
CA PRO A 187 6.50 -19.63 14.14
C PRO A 187 7.84 -19.81 13.41
N GLU A 188 7.80 -19.89 12.09
CA GLU A 188 8.99 -20.16 11.26
C GLU A 188 9.59 -18.89 10.64
N ALA A 189 8.81 -17.82 10.50
CA ALA A 189 9.20 -16.61 9.81
C ALA A 189 10.25 -15.81 10.59
N ASP A 190 11.25 -15.31 9.88
CA ASP A 190 12.23 -14.32 10.36
C ASP A 190 11.77 -12.88 10.05
N PHE A 191 10.91 -12.73 9.04
CA PHE A 191 10.21 -11.51 8.67
C PHE A 191 8.77 -11.85 8.32
N VAL A 192 7.85 -10.96 8.66
CA VAL A 192 6.44 -11.04 8.26
C VAL A 192 6.06 -9.78 7.50
N ILE A 193 5.61 -9.94 6.27
CA ILE A 193 5.23 -8.84 5.38
C ILE A 193 3.76 -8.98 5.02
N THR A 194 2.95 -7.96 5.33
CA THR A 194 1.55 -7.92 4.93
C THR A 194 1.39 -7.24 3.58
N ALA A 195 0.84 -7.94 2.61
CA ALA A 195 0.60 -7.48 1.23
C ALA A 195 -0.86 -7.74 0.77
N THR A 196 -1.81 -7.75 1.73
CA THR A 196 -3.21 -8.10 1.46
C THR A 196 -4.03 -6.93 0.89
N GLY A 197 -3.56 -5.69 1.06
CA GLY A 197 -4.37 -4.50 0.80
C GLY A 197 -5.59 -4.35 1.74
N GLY A 198 -5.81 -5.32 2.62
CA GLY A 198 -6.91 -5.36 3.57
C GLY A 198 -6.52 -4.85 4.96
N ARG A 199 -7.56 -4.57 5.77
CA ARG A 199 -7.37 -4.24 7.19
C ARG A 199 -7.31 -5.52 8.01
N ARG A 200 -6.52 -5.50 9.10
CA ARG A 200 -6.42 -6.60 10.09
C ARG A 200 -5.89 -7.91 9.49
N ALA A 201 -4.87 -7.82 8.65
CA ALA A 201 -4.16 -9.00 8.15
C ALA A 201 -3.58 -9.87 9.28
N LEU A 202 -3.22 -9.23 10.40
CA LEU A 202 -2.80 -9.85 11.64
C LEU A 202 -3.64 -9.32 12.81
N SER A 203 -3.93 -10.19 13.76
CA SER A 203 -4.57 -9.88 15.04
C SER A 203 -3.54 -9.90 16.18
N ARG A 204 -3.90 -9.36 17.35
CA ARG A 204 -3.02 -9.38 18.53
C ARG A 204 -2.61 -10.81 18.93
N LYS A 205 -3.47 -11.81 18.70
CA LYS A 205 -3.18 -13.21 19.00
C LYS A 205 -2.02 -13.73 18.14
N ASP A 206 -1.97 -13.32 16.87
CA ASP A 206 -0.98 -13.83 15.91
C ASP A 206 0.45 -13.43 16.28
N PHE A 207 0.64 -12.26 16.91
CA PHE A 207 1.96 -11.85 17.42
C PHE A 207 2.51 -12.78 18.50
N GLY A 208 1.63 -13.46 19.25
CA GLY A 208 2.07 -14.45 20.24
C GLY A 208 2.66 -15.74 19.64
N GLY A 209 2.36 -16.02 18.37
CA GLY A 209 2.90 -17.16 17.63
C GLY A 209 4.22 -16.88 16.88
N MET A 210 4.68 -15.63 16.86
CA MET A 210 5.89 -15.23 16.13
C MET A 210 7.16 -15.54 16.93
N LYS A 211 8.28 -15.71 16.23
CA LYS A 211 9.61 -15.76 16.87
C LYS A 211 9.91 -14.45 17.62
N ARG A 212 10.79 -14.50 18.60
CA ARG A 212 11.37 -13.29 19.18
C ARG A 212 12.24 -12.57 18.14
N GLY A 213 11.98 -11.29 17.94
CA GLY A 213 12.77 -10.44 17.03
C GLY A 213 12.30 -10.43 15.58
N VAL A 214 11.11 -10.98 15.31
CA VAL A 214 10.42 -10.83 14.01
C VAL A 214 9.93 -9.40 13.82
#